data_be82dd8114e93a4163669766753535f3
#
_entry.id   be82dd8114e93a4163669766753535f3
#
_cell.length_a   1.000
_cell.length_b   1.000
_cell.length_c   1.000
_cell.angle_alpha   90.00
_cell.angle_beta   90.00
_cell.angle_gamma   90.00
#
_symmetry.space_group_name_H-M   'P 1'
#
loop_
_entity.id
_entity.type
_entity.pdbx_description
1 polymer ?
#
loop_
_entity_poly.entity_id
_entity_poly.type
_entity_poly.pdbx_seq_one_letter_code
_entity_poly.pdbx_strand_id
1 'polypeptide(L)'
;MTDSTNIPSDFSSEYVALFDAVACDLRRDGYSIQSHALPKVLIDDLRETLLTFRPEQFKQAGVGRARQHMANSSIRSDEISWIESHSGAQGRWLDFSAQMQRYLNRALMLGLFSFESHFAHYAPGAFYKTHVDAFKGQANRMLSVVLYLNEDWYDENGGEMVLYSDSQPAQILCKVKPEPGTLAVFLSEEFPHEVLPASQTCSRV
;
A
#
# COMPACT_ATOMS: atom_id res chain seq x y z
N MET A 1 -17.94 17.34 26.82
CA MET A 1 -18.71 17.76 25.65
C MET A 1 -17.91 17.37 24.45
N THR A 2 -18.26 16.23 23.85
CA THR A 2 -17.57 15.70 22.68
C THR A 2 -18.07 16.48 21.47
N ASP A 3 -17.14 17.23 20.88
CA ASP A 3 -17.36 17.98 19.65
C ASP A 3 -17.67 16.95 18.55
N SER A 4 -18.95 16.86 18.16
CA SER A 4 -19.38 16.06 17.04
C SER A 4 -18.85 16.76 15.79
N THR A 5 -17.68 16.36 15.34
CA THR A 5 -17.11 16.82 14.06
C THR A 5 -18.12 16.52 12.97
N ASN A 6 -18.68 17.60 12.41
CA ASN A 6 -19.62 17.59 11.32
C ASN A 6 -18.91 16.98 10.09
N ILE A 7 -19.05 15.66 9.91
CA ILE A 7 -18.45 14.92 8.78
C ILE A 7 -19.20 15.38 7.53
N PRO A 8 -18.53 15.99 6.57
CA PRO A 8 -19.19 16.43 5.34
C PRO A 8 -19.70 15.23 4.53
N SER A 9 -20.82 15.42 3.85
CA SER A 9 -21.52 14.45 3.00
C SER A 9 -20.72 13.86 1.82
N ASP A 10 -19.45 14.25 1.68
CA ASP A 10 -18.58 13.92 0.54
C ASP A 10 -17.85 12.57 0.70
N PHE A 11 -17.97 11.90 1.86
CA PHE A 11 -17.32 10.62 2.13
C PHE A 11 -18.35 9.54 2.40
N SER A 12 -18.09 8.33 1.91
CA SER A 12 -18.87 7.18 2.32
C SER A 12 -18.74 7.00 3.83
N SER A 13 -19.86 6.96 4.55
CA SER A 13 -19.90 6.76 6.01
C SER A 13 -19.19 5.46 6.43
N GLU A 14 -19.10 4.51 5.50
CA GLU A 14 -18.43 3.22 5.67
C GLU A 14 -16.93 3.36 5.95
N TYR A 15 -16.25 4.35 5.35
CA TYR A 15 -14.78 4.49 5.45
C TYR A 15 -14.31 5.56 6.41
N VAL A 16 -15.20 6.37 6.95
CA VAL A 16 -14.81 7.53 7.79
C VAL A 16 -14.02 7.09 9.01
N ALA A 17 -14.49 6.06 9.72
CA ALA A 17 -13.80 5.56 10.91
C ALA A 17 -12.38 5.03 10.59
N LEU A 18 -12.22 4.35 9.44
CA LEU A 18 -10.92 3.90 8.95
C LEU A 18 -10.00 5.09 8.63
N PHE A 19 -10.52 6.09 7.92
CA PHE A 19 -9.73 7.27 7.56
C PHE A 19 -9.33 8.09 8.79
N ASP A 20 -10.19 8.18 9.81
CA ASP A 20 -9.85 8.80 11.10
C ASP A 20 -8.71 8.05 11.80
N ALA A 21 -8.79 6.72 11.87
CA ALA A 21 -7.75 5.90 12.47
C ALA A 21 -6.41 6.08 11.74
N VAL A 22 -6.42 6.01 10.40
CA VAL A 22 -5.23 6.25 9.57
C VAL A 22 -4.66 7.66 9.81
N ALA A 23 -5.51 8.70 9.83
CA ALA A 23 -5.06 10.06 10.08
C ALA A 23 -4.45 10.26 11.46
N CYS A 24 -5.04 9.66 12.50
CA CYS A 24 -4.52 9.69 13.86
C CYS A 24 -3.14 9.00 13.96
N ASP A 25 -3.01 7.82 13.36
CA ASP A 25 -1.77 7.06 13.36
C ASP A 25 -0.67 7.79 12.59
N LEU A 26 -0.96 8.29 11.38
CA LEU A 26 -0.01 9.07 10.59
C LEU A 26 0.49 10.31 11.33
N ARG A 27 -0.39 10.99 12.09
CA ARG A 27 0.00 12.17 12.89
C ARG A 27 0.91 11.79 14.06
N ARG A 28 0.67 10.64 14.69
CA ARG A 28 1.39 10.18 15.88
C ARG A 28 2.70 9.51 15.51
N ASP A 29 2.68 8.59 14.55
CA ASP A 29 3.76 7.65 14.27
C ASP A 29 4.33 7.77 12.86
N GLY A 30 3.65 8.48 11.94
CA GLY A 30 4.01 8.58 10.52
C GLY A 30 3.63 7.36 9.68
N TYR A 31 3.09 6.32 10.30
CA TYR A 31 2.54 5.12 9.62
C TYR A 31 1.31 4.59 10.32
N SER A 32 0.49 3.83 9.59
CA SER A 32 -0.73 3.18 10.09
C SER A 32 -0.85 1.77 9.51
N ILE A 33 -1.20 0.80 10.34
CA ILE A 33 -1.46 -0.59 9.93
C ILE A 33 -2.87 -0.95 10.41
N GLN A 34 -3.76 -1.21 9.47
CA GLN A 34 -5.16 -1.50 9.75
C GLN A 34 -5.50 -2.92 9.25
N SER A 35 -5.82 -3.82 10.17
CA SER A 35 -6.30 -5.16 9.82
C SER A 35 -7.75 -5.10 9.37
N HIS A 36 -8.12 -5.94 8.40
CA HIS A 36 -9.51 -6.00 7.88
C HIS A 36 -10.07 -4.62 7.47
N ALA A 37 -9.21 -3.79 6.85
CA ALA A 37 -9.50 -2.39 6.56
C ALA A 37 -10.66 -2.19 5.58
N LEU A 38 -10.88 -3.12 4.65
CA LEU A 38 -11.89 -3.03 3.61
C LEU A 38 -12.86 -4.22 3.66
N PRO A 39 -14.08 -4.05 3.13
CA PRO A 39 -15.03 -5.16 3.01
C PRO A 39 -14.43 -6.34 2.27
N LYS A 40 -14.63 -7.54 2.83
CA LYS A 40 -14.09 -8.78 2.25
C LYS A 40 -14.46 -8.94 0.77
N VAL A 41 -15.68 -8.55 0.37
CA VAL A 41 -16.13 -8.63 -1.02
C VAL A 41 -15.25 -7.80 -1.96
N LEU A 42 -14.75 -6.64 -1.54
CA LEU A 42 -13.86 -5.84 -2.37
C LEU A 42 -12.46 -6.49 -2.48
N ILE A 43 -11.97 -7.06 -1.38
CA ILE A 43 -10.68 -7.79 -1.37
C ILE A 43 -10.76 -9.00 -2.31
N ASP A 44 -11.83 -9.81 -2.19
CA ASP A 44 -12.03 -10.99 -3.03
C ASP A 44 -12.15 -10.60 -4.51
N ASP A 45 -12.91 -9.57 -4.85
CA ASP A 45 -13.10 -9.10 -6.23
C ASP A 45 -11.80 -8.53 -6.84
N LEU A 46 -10.98 -7.85 -6.04
CA LEU A 46 -9.65 -7.38 -6.49
C LEU A 46 -8.71 -8.57 -6.74
N ARG A 47 -8.73 -9.55 -5.83
CA ARG A 47 -7.94 -10.77 -5.97
C ARG A 47 -8.39 -11.57 -7.20
N GLU A 48 -9.69 -11.78 -7.38
CA GLU A 48 -10.22 -12.46 -8.57
C GLU A 48 -9.83 -11.73 -9.86
N THR A 49 -9.93 -10.39 -9.86
CA THR A 49 -9.47 -9.58 -11.00
C THR A 49 -8.00 -9.86 -11.31
N LEU A 50 -7.13 -9.86 -10.30
CA LEU A 50 -5.71 -10.15 -10.47
C LEU A 50 -5.46 -11.56 -11.04
N LEU A 51 -6.21 -12.55 -10.57
CA LEU A 51 -6.11 -13.93 -11.04
C LEU A 51 -6.53 -14.13 -12.51
N THR A 52 -7.28 -13.19 -13.09
CA THR A 52 -7.62 -13.21 -14.53
C THR A 52 -6.49 -12.69 -15.42
N PHE A 53 -5.47 -12.07 -14.85
CA PHE A 53 -4.40 -11.46 -15.62
C PHE A 53 -3.49 -12.53 -16.23
N ARG A 54 -3.14 -12.32 -17.50
CA ARG A 54 -2.18 -13.15 -18.21
C ARG A 54 -0.76 -12.67 -17.92
N PRO A 55 0.25 -13.53 -18.01
CA PRO A 55 1.65 -13.15 -17.76
C PRO A 55 2.10 -11.88 -18.52
N GLU A 56 1.61 -11.67 -19.74
CA GLU A 56 1.99 -10.52 -20.57
C GLU A 56 1.48 -9.17 -20.02
N GLN A 57 0.52 -9.19 -19.09
CA GLN A 57 -0.01 -7.99 -18.43
C GLN A 57 0.86 -7.55 -17.25
N PHE A 58 1.76 -8.43 -16.82
CA PHE A 58 2.74 -8.10 -15.80
C PHE A 58 4.05 -7.63 -16.45
N LYS A 59 4.68 -6.69 -15.77
CA LYS A 59 6.03 -6.22 -16.12
C LYS A 59 6.90 -6.34 -14.88
N GLN A 60 8.14 -6.77 -15.06
CA GLN A 60 9.09 -6.75 -13.96
C GLN A 60 9.16 -5.34 -13.39
N ALA A 61 8.98 -5.22 -12.09
CA ALA A 61 9.05 -3.94 -11.43
C ALA A 61 10.48 -3.40 -11.50
N GLY A 62 10.60 -2.13 -11.87
CA GLY A 62 11.91 -1.47 -12.01
C GLY A 62 12.25 -0.61 -10.81
N VAL A 63 13.52 -0.25 -10.72
CA VAL A 63 14.06 0.69 -9.74
C VAL A 63 14.43 1.99 -10.48
N GLY A 64 14.03 3.16 -9.93
CA GLY A 64 14.37 4.46 -10.52
C GLY A 64 13.23 5.06 -11.36
N ARG A 65 13.46 6.27 -11.89
CA ARG A 65 12.49 7.08 -12.63
C ARG A 65 12.76 7.18 -14.11
N ALA A 66 11.70 7.23 -14.90
CA ALA A 66 11.70 7.58 -16.31
C ALA A 66 12.81 6.86 -17.11
N ARG A 67 13.84 7.60 -17.58
CA ARG A 67 14.93 7.05 -18.39
C ARG A 67 15.94 6.20 -17.60
N GLN A 68 15.89 6.19 -16.27
CA GLN A 68 16.74 5.39 -15.38
C GLN A 68 16.02 4.17 -14.80
N HIS A 69 14.83 3.84 -15.31
CA HIS A 69 14.06 2.68 -14.89
C HIS A 69 14.82 1.42 -15.34
N MET A 70 15.60 0.83 -14.44
CA MET A 70 16.33 -0.41 -14.68
C MET A 70 15.70 -1.55 -13.90
N ALA A 71 15.35 -2.62 -14.59
CA ALA A 71 15.03 -3.88 -13.93
C ALA A 71 16.31 -4.43 -13.27
N ASN A 72 16.30 -4.55 -11.95
CA ASN A 72 17.44 -5.09 -11.20
C ASN A 72 16.94 -6.18 -10.24
N SER A 73 16.96 -7.41 -10.72
CA SER A 73 16.50 -8.59 -9.98
C SER A 73 17.32 -8.88 -8.71
N SER A 74 18.46 -8.23 -8.52
CA SER A 74 19.23 -8.33 -7.27
C SER A 74 18.72 -7.38 -6.17
N ILE A 75 17.83 -6.44 -6.52
CA ILE A 75 17.21 -5.47 -5.61
C ILE A 75 15.74 -5.81 -5.37
N ARG A 76 14.99 -6.11 -6.45
CA ARG A 76 13.59 -6.52 -6.40
C ARG A 76 13.28 -7.53 -7.49
N SER A 77 12.38 -8.44 -7.19
CA SER A 77 12.00 -9.53 -8.10
C SER A 77 10.50 -9.72 -8.27
N ASP A 78 9.72 -8.73 -7.85
CA ASP A 78 8.28 -8.70 -8.06
C ASP A 78 7.90 -8.21 -9.46
N GLU A 79 6.68 -8.52 -9.85
CA GLU A 79 6.07 -8.09 -11.10
C GLU A 79 4.86 -7.21 -10.78
N ILE A 80 4.59 -6.21 -11.62
CA ILE A 80 3.49 -5.27 -11.43
C ILE A 80 2.59 -5.19 -12.67
N SER A 81 1.32 -4.87 -12.43
CA SER A 81 0.34 -4.51 -13.46
C SER A 81 -0.43 -3.26 -13.04
N TRP A 82 -0.36 -2.20 -13.84
CA TRP A 82 -0.98 -0.92 -13.52
C TRP A 82 -2.51 -1.02 -13.51
N ILE A 83 -3.14 -0.34 -12.56
CA ILE A 83 -4.60 -0.18 -12.49
C ILE A 83 -4.99 1.03 -13.31
N GLU A 84 -5.61 0.76 -14.46
CA GLU A 84 -6.07 1.78 -15.41
C GLU A 84 -7.60 1.77 -15.59
N SER A 85 -8.26 0.68 -15.16
CA SER A 85 -9.69 0.52 -15.31
C SER A 85 -10.46 1.23 -14.20
N HIS A 86 -11.41 2.09 -14.57
CA HIS A 86 -12.34 2.75 -13.66
C HIS A 86 -13.65 1.97 -13.49
N SER A 87 -13.68 0.67 -13.74
CA SER A 87 -14.85 -0.20 -13.60
C SER A 87 -14.57 -1.40 -12.71
N GLY A 88 -15.63 -2.05 -12.24
CA GLY A 88 -15.54 -3.25 -11.40
C GLY A 88 -14.76 -3.03 -10.10
N ALA A 89 -13.99 -4.02 -9.69
CA ALA A 89 -13.19 -3.96 -8.47
C ALA A 89 -12.11 -2.87 -8.51
N GLN A 90 -11.45 -2.70 -9.66
CA GLN A 90 -10.44 -1.66 -9.84
C GLN A 90 -11.03 -0.26 -9.65
N GLY A 91 -12.20 0.00 -10.24
CA GLY A 91 -12.90 1.29 -10.07
C GLY A 91 -13.24 1.56 -8.61
N ARG A 92 -13.77 0.57 -7.87
CA ARG A 92 -14.06 0.72 -6.44
C ARG A 92 -12.80 1.00 -5.60
N TRP A 93 -11.68 0.36 -5.92
CA TRP A 93 -10.40 0.65 -5.29
C TRP A 93 -9.91 2.08 -5.57
N LEU A 94 -10.02 2.54 -6.81
CA LEU A 94 -9.65 3.91 -7.17
C LEU A 94 -10.56 4.94 -6.47
N ASP A 95 -11.87 4.66 -6.37
CA ASP A 95 -12.82 5.53 -5.65
C ASP A 95 -12.51 5.58 -4.14
N PHE A 96 -12.20 4.44 -3.52
CA PHE A 96 -11.72 4.38 -2.14
C PHE A 96 -10.44 5.22 -1.95
N SER A 97 -9.46 5.03 -2.82
CA SER A 97 -8.18 5.75 -2.77
C SER A 97 -8.37 7.26 -2.93
N ALA A 98 -9.26 7.69 -3.83
CA ALA A 98 -9.60 9.10 -4.02
C ALA A 98 -10.32 9.69 -2.80
N GLN A 99 -11.19 8.94 -2.13
CA GLN A 99 -11.82 9.37 -0.89
C GLN A 99 -10.80 9.51 0.23
N MET A 100 -9.93 8.51 0.43
CA MET A 100 -8.86 8.54 1.42
C MET A 100 -7.91 9.73 1.18
N GLN A 101 -7.49 9.97 -0.07
CA GLN A 101 -6.66 11.12 -0.45
C GLN A 101 -7.30 12.45 -0.01
N ARG A 102 -8.58 12.67 -0.35
CA ARG A 102 -9.30 13.91 0.04
C ARG A 102 -9.42 14.03 1.55
N TYR A 103 -9.72 12.91 2.24
CA TYR A 103 -9.86 12.90 3.70
C TYR A 103 -8.53 13.27 4.39
N LEU A 104 -7.44 12.62 4.02
CA LEU A 104 -6.12 12.84 4.60
C LEU A 104 -5.60 14.27 4.30
N ASN A 105 -5.89 14.81 3.12
CA ASN A 105 -5.58 16.21 2.82
C ASN A 105 -6.29 17.18 3.79
N ARG A 106 -7.56 16.92 4.10
CA ARG A 106 -8.31 17.79 5.06
C ARG A 106 -7.83 17.60 6.49
N ALA A 107 -7.56 16.36 6.90
CA ALA A 107 -7.18 16.05 8.27
C ALA A 107 -5.73 16.43 8.60
N LEU A 108 -4.82 16.32 7.62
CA LEU A 108 -3.37 16.42 7.84
C LEU A 108 -2.67 17.48 6.99
N MET A 109 -3.38 18.13 6.06
CA MET A 109 -2.83 19.15 5.12
C MET A 109 -1.62 18.65 4.30
N LEU A 110 -1.64 17.39 3.87
CA LEU A 110 -0.50 16.74 3.20
C LEU A 110 -0.26 17.23 1.76
N GLY A 111 -1.25 17.88 1.12
CA GLY A 111 -1.11 18.34 -0.25
C GLY A 111 -1.05 17.20 -1.28
N LEU A 112 -1.77 16.11 -1.04
CA LEU A 112 -1.87 14.99 -1.97
C LEU A 112 -2.75 15.40 -3.16
N PHE A 113 -2.20 15.47 -4.36
CA PHE A 113 -2.93 15.93 -5.56
C PHE A 113 -3.06 14.88 -6.66
N SER A 114 -2.31 13.80 -6.56
CA SER A 114 -2.39 12.66 -7.49
C SER A 114 -2.07 11.36 -6.78
N PHE A 115 -2.50 10.24 -7.36
CA PHE A 115 -2.04 8.91 -6.97
C PHE A 115 -1.97 8.03 -8.21
N GLU A 116 -1.15 7.02 -8.13
CA GLU A 116 -1.06 5.92 -9.09
C GLU A 116 -1.16 4.60 -8.33
N SER A 117 -1.69 3.58 -8.96
CA SER A 117 -1.90 2.29 -8.32
C SER A 117 -1.60 1.13 -9.26
N HIS A 118 -1.06 0.06 -8.71
CA HIS A 118 -0.77 -1.16 -9.45
C HIS A 118 -0.97 -2.39 -8.57
N PHE A 119 -1.30 -3.50 -9.18
CA PHE A 119 -1.16 -4.80 -8.55
C PHE A 119 0.32 -5.18 -8.53
N ALA A 120 0.78 -5.74 -7.40
CA ALA A 120 2.10 -6.32 -7.29
C ALA A 120 1.98 -7.82 -6.98
N HIS A 121 2.75 -8.60 -7.70
CA HIS A 121 2.78 -10.05 -7.62
C HIS A 121 4.19 -10.51 -7.24
N TYR A 122 4.30 -11.18 -6.11
CA TYR A 122 5.54 -11.77 -5.61
C TYR A 122 5.45 -13.28 -5.73
N ALA A 123 6.18 -13.87 -6.67
CA ALA A 123 6.32 -15.34 -6.76
C ALA A 123 7.03 -15.90 -5.50
N PRO A 124 6.92 -17.19 -5.21
CA PRO A 124 7.66 -17.79 -4.10
C PRO A 124 9.15 -17.45 -4.14
N GLY A 125 9.69 -16.96 -3.01
CA GLY A 125 11.07 -16.48 -2.89
C GLY A 125 11.32 -15.06 -3.43
N ALA A 126 10.34 -14.41 -4.06
CA ALA A 126 10.48 -13.02 -4.48
C ALA A 126 10.57 -12.06 -3.29
N PHE A 127 11.30 -10.99 -3.47
CA PHE A 127 11.63 -10.01 -2.44
C PHE A 127 11.77 -8.60 -2.98
N TYR A 128 11.81 -7.64 -2.08
CA TYR A 128 12.27 -6.28 -2.36
C TYR A 128 13.17 -5.83 -1.22
N LYS A 129 14.45 -5.58 -1.50
CA LYS A 129 15.42 -5.13 -0.50
C LYS A 129 15.07 -3.78 0.09
N THR A 130 15.64 -3.48 1.23
CA THR A 130 15.44 -2.22 1.95
C THR A 130 15.64 -1.01 1.04
N HIS A 131 14.62 -0.16 0.98
CA HIS A 131 14.57 1.05 0.17
C HIS A 131 13.63 2.08 0.81
N VAL A 132 13.62 3.29 0.27
CA VAL A 132 12.60 4.31 0.50
C VAL A 132 11.86 4.59 -0.81
N ASP A 133 10.56 4.84 -0.75
CA ASP A 133 9.75 5.06 -1.94
C ASP A 133 9.95 6.44 -2.58
N ALA A 134 10.40 7.40 -1.78
CA ALA A 134 10.75 8.74 -2.25
C ALA A 134 12.00 9.26 -1.54
N PHE A 135 12.80 10.07 -2.23
CA PHE A 135 13.94 10.74 -1.63
C PHE A 135 13.51 12.04 -0.96
N LYS A 136 14.07 12.34 0.20
CA LYS A 136 13.77 13.54 0.98
C LYS A 136 13.85 14.81 0.13
N GLY A 137 12.80 15.61 0.22
CA GLY A 137 12.70 16.89 -0.49
C GLY A 137 12.34 16.80 -1.97
N GLN A 138 12.05 15.64 -2.50
CA GLN A 138 11.62 15.50 -3.90
C GLN A 138 10.09 15.48 -4.09
N ALA A 139 9.31 15.64 -3.03
CA ALA A 139 7.86 15.92 -2.91
C ALA A 139 6.90 15.25 -3.93
N ASN A 140 7.29 14.14 -4.58
CA ASN A 140 6.51 13.53 -5.65
C ASN A 140 5.68 12.34 -5.19
N ARG A 141 6.00 11.78 -4.02
CA ARG A 141 5.27 10.71 -3.36
C ARG A 141 5.32 10.96 -1.87
N MET A 142 4.19 11.39 -1.31
CA MET A 142 4.08 11.71 0.12
C MET A 142 3.69 10.49 0.93
N LEU A 143 2.77 9.68 0.40
CA LEU A 143 2.27 8.48 1.05
C LEU A 143 2.45 7.25 0.16
N SER A 144 2.84 6.16 0.78
CA SER A 144 2.75 4.82 0.22
C SER A 144 1.59 4.08 0.88
N VAL A 145 0.79 3.40 0.06
CA VAL A 145 -0.39 2.64 0.48
C VAL A 145 -0.28 1.23 -0.06
N VAL A 146 -0.43 0.24 0.80
CA VAL A 146 -0.37 -1.19 0.45
C VAL A 146 -1.59 -1.89 1.02
N LEU A 147 -2.38 -2.55 0.17
CA LEU A 147 -3.48 -3.42 0.57
C LEU A 147 -3.17 -4.85 0.16
N TYR A 148 -3.17 -5.78 1.10
CA TYR A 148 -2.89 -7.19 0.84
C TYR A 148 -4.15 -7.94 0.38
N LEU A 149 -3.98 -8.76 -0.67
CA LEU A 149 -5.06 -9.48 -1.36
C LEU A 149 -4.95 -11.00 -1.20
N ASN A 150 -4.07 -11.49 -0.33
CA ASN A 150 -3.86 -12.92 -0.16
C ASN A 150 -5.12 -13.57 0.43
N GLU A 151 -5.22 -14.88 0.32
CA GLU A 151 -6.29 -15.65 0.96
C GLU A 151 -5.90 -15.91 2.42
N ASP A 152 -5.59 -17.12 2.76
CA ASP A 152 -5.09 -17.45 4.10
C ASP A 152 -3.59 -17.21 4.17
N TRP A 153 -3.12 -16.53 5.24
CA TRP A 153 -1.71 -16.27 5.45
C TRP A 153 -1.28 -16.68 6.85
N TYR A 154 -0.26 -17.50 6.94
CA TYR A 154 0.28 -18.04 8.19
C TYR A 154 1.69 -17.51 8.42
N ASP A 155 2.15 -17.49 9.68
CA ASP A 155 3.46 -16.94 10.07
C ASP A 155 4.63 -17.64 9.38
N GLU A 156 4.51 -18.95 9.13
CA GLU A 156 5.51 -19.74 8.41
C GLU A 156 5.64 -19.40 6.92
N ASN A 157 4.69 -18.64 6.36
CA ASN A 157 4.75 -18.27 4.95
C ASN A 157 5.76 -17.15 4.68
N GLY A 158 6.14 -16.36 5.68
CA GLY A 158 7.01 -15.19 5.51
C GLY A 158 6.35 -14.06 4.72
N GLY A 159 7.11 -13.33 3.93
CA GLY A 159 6.60 -12.29 3.02
C GLY A 159 6.20 -10.98 3.70
N GLU A 160 6.53 -10.79 4.96
CA GLU A 160 6.21 -9.58 5.69
C GLU A 160 6.88 -8.36 5.04
N MET A 161 6.20 -7.24 5.07
CA MET A 161 6.82 -5.94 4.89
C MET A 161 7.37 -5.46 6.23
N VAL A 162 8.64 -5.11 6.28
CA VAL A 162 9.32 -4.63 7.49
C VAL A 162 9.57 -3.13 7.34
N LEU A 163 9.05 -2.34 8.27
CA LEU A 163 9.35 -0.90 8.38
C LEU A 163 10.46 -0.67 9.38
N TYR A 164 11.41 0.18 9.02
CA TYR A 164 12.58 0.54 9.82
C TYR A 164 12.54 2.00 10.23
N SER A 165 13.23 2.31 11.33
CA SER A 165 13.48 3.68 11.74
C SER A 165 14.49 4.35 10.78
N ASP A 166 14.17 5.54 10.27
CA ASP A 166 15.11 6.33 9.47
C ASP A 166 16.32 6.78 10.29
N SER A 167 16.12 7.11 11.56
CA SER A 167 17.20 7.55 12.46
C SER A 167 18.07 6.40 12.98
N GLN A 168 17.55 5.19 13.00
CA GLN A 168 18.23 3.98 13.48
C GLN A 168 17.94 2.81 12.51
N PRO A 169 18.69 2.69 11.40
CA PRO A 169 18.35 1.73 10.33
C PRO A 169 18.28 0.25 10.72
N ALA A 170 18.87 -0.13 11.84
CA ALA A 170 18.77 -1.49 12.40
C ALA A 170 17.53 -1.71 13.27
N GLN A 171 16.79 -0.64 13.62
CA GLN A 171 15.61 -0.72 14.45
C GLN A 171 14.37 -1.02 13.61
N ILE A 172 13.81 -2.20 13.82
CA ILE A 172 12.50 -2.56 13.26
C ILE A 172 11.43 -1.83 14.07
N LEU A 173 10.58 -1.07 13.37
CA LEU A 173 9.39 -0.42 13.94
C LEU A 173 8.20 -1.36 13.95
N CYS A 174 7.92 -1.99 12.81
CA CYS A 174 6.88 -3.02 12.73
C CYS A 174 7.16 -4.01 11.59
N LYS A 175 6.52 -5.18 11.70
CA LYS A 175 6.40 -6.16 10.62
C LYS A 175 4.94 -6.29 10.25
N VAL A 176 4.64 -6.04 8.99
CA VAL A 176 3.28 -6.11 8.46
C VAL A 176 3.10 -7.47 7.80
N LYS A 177 2.25 -8.29 8.39
CA LYS A 177 1.88 -9.58 7.80
C LYS A 177 1.00 -9.35 6.58
N PRO A 178 1.22 -10.09 5.50
CA PRO A 178 0.43 -9.95 4.29
C PRO A 178 -0.93 -10.67 4.37
N GLU A 179 -1.62 -10.53 5.50
CA GLU A 179 -2.96 -11.06 5.72
C GLU A 179 -4.01 -10.34 4.85
N PRO A 180 -5.08 -11.04 4.41
CA PRO A 180 -6.08 -10.44 3.53
C PRO A 180 -6.73 -9.21 4.16
N GLY A 181 -6.80 -8.12 3.39
CA GLY A 181 -7.43 -6.88 3.84
C GLY A 181 -6.59 -6.05 4.81
N THR A 182 -5.35 -6.44 5.10
CA THR A 182 -4.41 -5.57 5.82
C THR A 182 -4.02 -4.40 4.94
N LEU A 183 -4.25 -3.18 5.45
CA LEU A 183 -3.89 -1.92 4.82
C LEU A 183 -2.73 -1.29 5.58
N ALA A 184 -1.62 -1.06 4.91
CA ALA A 184 -0.48 -0.30 5.44
C ALA A 184 -0.40 1.05 4.72
N VAL A 185 -0.26 2.13 5.50
CA VAL A 185 -0.10 3.50 4.98
C VAL A 185 1.07 4.13 5.71
N PHE A 186 2.03 4.74 5.00
CA PHE A 186 3.20 5.35 5.62
C PHE A 186 3.76 6.52 4.79
N LEU A 187 4.47 7.43 5.45
CA LEU A 187 5.17 8.53 4.80
C LEU A 187 6.33 7.99 3.97
N SER A 188 6.28 8.20 2.66
CA SER A 188 7.16 7.55 1.67
C SER A 188 8.65 7.91 1.81
N GLU A 189 8.96 9.09 2.36
CA GLU A 189 10.32 9.60 2.54
C GLU A 189 10.95 9.22 3.89
N GLU A 190 10.14 8.75 4.86
CA GLU A 190 10.55 8.63 6.25
C GLU A 190 10.81 7.17 6.69
N PHE A 191 10.24 6.21 5.97
CA PHE A 191 10.29 4.82 6.38
C PHE A 191 11.05 3.94 5.40
N PRO A 192 12.35 3.66 5.64
CA PRO A 192 13.02 2.55 4.97
C PRO A 192 12.24 1.26 5.22
N HIS A 193 12.01 0.51 4.17
CA HIS A 193 11.25 -0.74 4.28
C HIS A 193 11.71 -1.77 3.26
N GLU A 194 11.40 -3.03 3.55
CA GLU A 194 11.67 -4.17 2.66
C GLU A 194 10.50 -5.13 2.64
N VAL A 195 10.48 -5.99 1.63
CA VAL A 195 9.56 -7.14 1.55
C VAL A 195 10.39 -8.40 1.64
N LEU A 196 10.17 -9.17 2.69
CA LEU A 196 10.85 -10.45 2.92
C LEU A 196 10.35 -11.51 1.93
N PRO A 197 11.17 -12.50 1.58
CA PRO A 197 10.73 -13.62 0.76
C PRO A 197 9.60 -14.39 1.43
N ALA A 198 8.62 -14.80 0.61
CA ALA A 198 7.54 -15.68 1.05
C ALA A 198 7.71 -17.09 0.46
N SER A 199 7.21 -18.11 1.18
CA SER A 199 7.20 -19.50 0.70
C SER A 199 6.13 -19.76 -0.36
N GLN A 200 5.14 -18.89 -0.46
CA GLN A 200 4.06 -18.92 -1.45
C GLN A 200 3.89 -17.57 -2.13
N THR A 201 3.04 -17.53 -3.16
CA THR A 201 2.72 -16.29 -3.87
C THR A 201 2.08 -15.27 -2.94
N CYS A 202 2.60 -14.03 -2.95
CA CYS A 202 2.06 -12.90 -2.22
C CYS A 202 1.59 -11.81 -3.19
N SER A 203 0.35 -11.34 -3.03
CA SER A 203 -0.28 -10.34 -3.90
C SER A 203 -0.80 -9.16 -3.10
N ARG A 204 -0.65 -7.95 -3.68
CA ARG A 204 -1.12 -6.69 -3.09
C ARG A 204 -1.43 -5.64 -4.15
N VAL A 205 -2.14 -4.61 -3.75
CA VAL A 205 -2.38 -3.36 -4.49
C VAL A 205 -2.05 -2.17 -3.62
#